data_c37a4eb837775846189b37357235aa5d
#
_entry.id   c37a4eb837775846189b37357235aa5d
#
_cell.length_a   1.000
_cell.length_b   1.000
_cell.length_c   1.000
_cell.angle_alpha   90.00
_cell.angle_beta   90.00
_cell.angle_gamma   90.00
#
_symmetry.space_group_name_H-M   'P 1'
#
loop_
_entity.id
_entity.type
_entity.pdbx_description
1 polymer ?
#
loop_
_entity_poly.entity_id
_entity_poly.type
_entity_poly.pdbx_seq_one_letter_code
_entity_poly.pdbx_strand_id
1 'polypeptide(L)'
;MAYESVSELPKSVRNLPSRAKALYMKAYNSCWDDLENTEEAAREKASHESAWSAVKEQYEKDDETGEWVKSEDITGKRSRHR
;
A
#
# COMPACT_ATOMS: atom_id res chain seq x y z
N MET A 1 -5.38 6.69 -12.40
CA MET A 1 -6.35 7.65 -11.94
C MET A 1 -6.59 7.55 -10.44
N ALA A 2 -6.89 8.67 -9.81
CA ALA A 2 -7.07 8.65 -8.36
C ALA A 2 -8.30 7.84 -7.97
N TYR A 3 -8.27 7.25 -6.80
CA TYR A 3 -9.38 6.46 -6.30
C TYR A 3 -10.22 7.27 -5.34
N GLU A 4 -11.53 7.10 -5.41
CA GLU A 4 -12.43 7.82 -4.53
C GLU A 4 -12.82 6.99 -3.31
N SER A 5 -12.69 5.70 -3.39
CA SER A 5 -12.99 4.84 -2.26
C SER A 5 -12.17 3.57 -2.32
N VAL A 6 -12.04 2.90 -1.19
CA VAL A 6 -11.25 1.68 -1.15
C VAL A 6 -11.88 0.55 -1.97
N SER A 7 -13.18 0.63 -2.22
CA SER A 7 -13.83 -0.42 -3.01
C SER A 7 -13.41 -0.37 -4.47
N GLU A 8 -12.80 0.72 -4.91
CA GLU A 8 -12.34 0.85 -6.28
C GLU A 8 -10.93 0.32 -6.49
N LEU A 9 -10.26 -0.07 -5.44
CA LEU A 9 -8.88 -0.53 -5.54
C LEU A 9 -8.78 -1.84 -6.31
N PRO A 10 -7.60 -2.11 -6.94
CA PRO A 10 -7.43 -3.36 -7.68
C PRO A 10 -7.53 -4.58 -6.77
N LYS A 11 -7.79 -5.71 -7.40
CA LYS A 11 -7.91 -6.95 -6.66
C LYS A 11 -6.70 -7.25 -5.80
N SER A 12 -5.53 -6.97 -6.30
CA SER A 12 -4.30 -7.27 -5.57
C SER A 12 -4.22 -6.48 -4.27
N VAL A 13 -4.92 -5.36 -4.20
CA VAL A 13 -4.90 -4.51 -3.01
C VAL A 13 -6.05 -4.86 -2.07
N ARG A 14 -7.10 -5.47 -2.59
CA ARG A 14 -8.27 -5.75 -1.77
C ARG A 14 -8.01 -6.76 -0.67
N ASN A 15 -6.96 -7.53 -0.79
CA ASN A 15 -6.61 -8.49 0.25
C ASN A 15 -5.97 -7.84 1.47
N LEU A 16 -5.67 -6.57 1.37
CA LEU A 16 -5.05 -5.86 2.48
C LEU A 16 -6.07 -5.56 3.58
N PRO A 17 -5.61 -5.45 4.82
CA PRO A 17 -6.49 -4.98 5.89
C PRO A 17 -7.04 -3.59 5.56
N SER A 18 -8.14 -3.23 6.19
CA SER A 18 -8.79 -1.96 5.91
C SER A 18 -7.85 -0.77 6.02
N ARG A 19 -7.03 -0.76 7.05
CA ARG A 19 -6.11 0.35 7.23
C ARG A 19 -5.04 0.39 6.16
N ALA A 20 -4.58 -0.77 5.74
CA ALA A 20 -3.58 -0.84 4.69
C ALA A 20 -4.18 -0.39 3.37
N LYS A 21 -5.43 -0.73 3.11
CA LYS A 21 -6.11 -0.28 1.91
C LYS A 21 -6.25 1.24 1.89
N ALA A 22 -6.61 1.81 3.03
CA ALA A 22 -6.73 3.26 3.13
C ALA A 22 -5.38 3.92 2.92
N LEU A 23 -4.33 3.33 3.45
CA LEU A 23 -2.98 3.84 3.28
C LEU A 23 -2.57 3.79 1.82
N TYR A 24 -2.87 2.69 1.15
CA TYR A 24 -2.57 2.55 -0.27
C TYR A 24 -3.27 3.65 -1.07
N MET A 25 -4.56 3.81 -0.82
CA MET A 25 -5.34 4.79 -1.55
C MET A 25 -4.81 6.21 -1.33
N LYS A 26 -4.50 6.53 -0.09
CA LYS A 26 -4.01 7.86 0.24
C LYS A 26 -2.66 8.13 -0.44
N ALA A 27 -1.76 7.17 -0.37
CA ALA A 27 -0.44 7.34 -0.97
C ALA A 27 -0.55 7.39 -2.50
N TYR A 28 -1.41 6.56 -3.07
CA TYR A 28 -1.62 6.57 -4.51
C TYR A 28 -2.14 7.92 -4.96
N ASN A 29 -3.17 8.40 -4.29
CA ASN A 29 -3.79 9.67 -4.69
C ASN A 29 -2.83 10.83 -4.53
N SER A 30 -2.05 10.82 -3.47
CA SER A 30 -1.08 11.87 -3.24
C SER A 30 -0.04 11.91 -4.34
N CYS A 31 0.49 10.76 -4.70
CA CYS A 31 1.48 10.68 -5.77
C CYS A 31 0.85 11.05 -7.10
N TRP A 32 -0.37 10.62 -7.31
CA TRP A 32 -1.09 10.94 -8.54
C TRP A 32 -1.21 12.46 -8.71
N ASP A 33 -1.55 13.15 -7.63
CA ASP A 33 -1.67 14.60 -7.68
C ASP A 33 -0.33 15.27 -7.93
N ASP A 34 0.72 14.73 -7.33
CA ASP A 34 2.06 15.31 -7.50
C ASP A 34 2.54 15.19 -8.93
N LEU A 35 2.06 14.23 -9.66
CA LEU A 35 2.52 13.95 -11.02
C LEU A 35 1.51 14.40 -12.07
N GLU A 36 0.76 15.43 -11.78
CA GLU A 36 -0.32 15.82 -12.70
C GLU A 36 0.17 16.17 -14.10
N ASN A 37 1.43 16.56 -14.25
CA ASN A 37 1.98 16.88 -15.55
C ASN A 37 2.71 15.73 -16.21
N THR A 38 2.63 14.55 -15.61
CA THR A 38 3.31 13.38 -16.11
C THR A 38 2.35 12.59 -17.02
N GLU A 39 2.91 11.90 -18.01
CA GLU A 39 2.12 11.04 -18.86
C GLU A 39 1.32 10.06 -18.02
N GLU A 40 0.10 9.78 -18.44
CA GLU A 40 -0.81 8.98 -17.64
C GLU A 40 -0.25 7.60 -17.28
N ALA A 41 0.34 6.91 -18.23
CA ALA A 41 0.87 5.58 -17.96
C ALA A 41 1.98 5.61 -16.93
N ALA A 42 2.89 6.57 -17.05
CA ALA A 42 3.97 6.71 -16.09
C ALA A 42 3.45 7.18 -14.75
N ARG A 43 2.45 8.04 -14.77
CA ARG A 43 1.82 8.56 -13.56
C ARG A 43 1.18 7.42 -12.77
N GLU A 44 0.49 6.54 -13.47
CA GLU A 44 -0.17 5.41 -12.85
C GLU A 44 0.84 4.45 -12.24
N LYS A 45 1.88 4.15 -12.98
CA LYS A 45 2.90 3.25 -12.49
C LYS A 45 3.59 3.79 -11.25
N ALA A 46 3.98 5.06 -11.30
CA ALA A 46 4.65 5.68 -10.16
C ALA A 46 3.76 5.76 -8.95
N SER A 47 2.47 6.06 -9.17
CA SER A 47 1.52 6.13 -8.07
C SER A 47 1.32 4.76 -7.42
N HIS A 48 1.24 3.72 -8.25
CA HIS A 48 1.09 2.37 -7.75
C HIS A 48 2.31 1.95 -6.93
N GLU A 49 3.49 2.25 -7.42
CA GLU A 49 4.71 1.90 -6.70
C GLU A 49 4.84 2.67 -5.40
N SER A 50 4.47 3.94 -5.43
CA SER A 50 4.53 4.76 -4.24
C SER A 50 3.55 4.24 -3.20
N ALA A 51 2.36 3.84 -3.64
CA ALA A 51 1.34 3.33 -2.74
C ALA A 51 1.80 2.03 -2.07
N TRP A 52 2.34 1.10 -2.85
CA TRP A 52 2.82 -0.14 -2.29
C TRP A 52 4.00 0.08 -1.36
N SER A 53 4.86 1.04 -1.69
CA SER A 53 5.98 1.36 -0.82
C SER A 53 5.48 1.83 0.54
N ALA A 54 4.45 2.67 0.55
CA ALA A 54 3.88 3.15 1.80
C ALA A 54 3.28 2.01 2.61
N VAL A 55 2.60 1.09 1.94
CA VAL A 55 2.02 -0.06 2.63
C VAL A 55 3.12 -0.92 3.23
N LYS A 56 4.16 -1.19 2.46
CA LYS A 56 5.22 -2.07 2.91
C LYS A 56 6.06 -1.49 4.04
N GLU A 57 6.00 -0.18 4.20
CA GLU A 57 6.70 0.44 5.31
C GLU A 57 6.02 0.15 6.64
N GLN A 58 4.73 -0.10 6.61
CA GLN A 58 3.96 -0.29 7.84
C GLN A 58 3.36 -1.67 7.97
N TYR A 59 3.31 -2.44 6.88
CA TYR A 59 2.73 -3.78 6.89
C TYR A 59 3.65 -4.77 6.22
N GLU A 60 3.56 -6.02 6.63
CA GLU A 60 4.31 -7.11 6.04
C GLU A 60 3.38 -8.27 5.78
N LYS A 61 3.71 -9.05 4.79
CA LYS A 61 2.91 -10.23 4.49
C LYS A 61 3.38 -11.38 5.36
N ASP A 62 2.44 -12.00 6.05
CA ASP A 62 2.72 -13.15 6.88
C ASP A 62 2.87 -14.37 5.99
N ASP A 63 4.07 -14.97 6.00
CA ASP A 63 4.34 -16.11 5.14
C ASP A 63 3.50 -17.33 5.49
N GLU A 64 3.08 -17.44 6.73
CA GLU A 64 2.32 -18.59 7.16
C GLU A 64 0.86 -18.53 6.76
N THR A 65 0.26 -17.35 6.86
CA THR A 65 -1.15 -17.20 6.55
C THR A 65 -1.40 -16.51 5.23
N GLY A 66 -0.41 -15.83 4.71
CA GLY A 66 -0.56 -15.05 3.48
C GLY A 66 -1.28 -13.74 3.68
N GLU A 67 -1.52 -13.38 4.92
CA GLU A 67 -2.21 -12.14 5.22
C GLU A 67 -1.24 -11.02 5.52
N TRP A 68 -1.69 -9.79 5.28
CA TRP A 68 -0.89 -8.62 5.58
C TRP A 68 -1.16 -8.17 7.00
N VAL A 69 -0.11 -8.00 7.77
CA VAL A 69 -0.23 -7.56 9.17
C VAL A 69 0.71 -6.39 9.39
N LYS A 70 0.49 -5.65 10.43
CA LYS A 70 1.35 -4.54 10.74
C LYS A 70 2.77 -5.02 11.00
N SER A 71 3.73 -4.30 10.44
CA SER A 71 5.13 -4.64 10.64
C SER A 71 5.50 -4.69 12.11
N GLU A 72 4.91 -3.80 12.87
CA GLU A 72 5.23 -3.74 14.28
C GLU A 72 4.79 -5.01 15.00
N ASP A 73 3.72 -5.64 14.56
CA ASP A 73 3.29 -6.90 15.14
C ASP A 73 4.28 -8.02 14.86
N ILE A 74 4.75 -8.08 13.63
CA ILE A 74 5.74 -9.09 13.26
C ILE A 74 7.07 -8.79 13.92
N THR A 75 7.47 -7.54 13.90
CA THR A 75 8.70 -7.14 14.52
C THR A 75 8.68 -7.44 16.00
N GLY A 76 7.55 -7.27 16.62
CA GLY A 76 7.41 -7.59 18.01
C GLY A 76 7.71 -9.04 18.32
N LYS A 77 7.34 -9.91 17.38
CA LYS A 77 7.59 -11.32 17.55
C LYS A 77 9.04 -11.68 17.39
N ARG A 78 9.74 -11.00 16.51
CA ARG A 78 11.12 -11.36 16.27
C ARG A 78 12.10 -10.32 16.69
N SER A 79 11.66 -9.24 17.21
CA SER A 79 12.57 -8.15 17.51
C SER A 79 13.51 -8.49 18.62
N ARG A 80 13.19 -9.50 19.35
CA ARG A 80 14.09 -9.83 20.41
C ARG A 80 15.39 -10.27 19.89
N HIS A 81 15.48 -10.63 18.71
CA HIS A 81 16.77 -11.06 18.23
C HIS A 81 17.63 -9.88 17.85
N ARG A 82 17.14 -8.68 18.05
CA ARG A 82 17.97 -7.61 17.73
C ARG A 82 18.73 -7.20 18.80
#